data_c3cd8c40d395e4ab1a67b1db8799699f
#
_entry.id   c3cd8c40d395e4ab1a67b1db8799699f
#
_cell.length_a   1.000
_cell.length_b   1.000
_cell.length_c   1.000
_cell.angle_alpha   90.00
_cell.angle_beta   90.00
_cell.angle_gamma   90.00
#
_symmetry.space_group_name_H-M   'P 1'
#
loop_
_entity.id
_entity.type
_entity.pdbx_description
1 polymer ?
#
loop_
_entity_poly.entity_id
_entity_poly.type
_entity_poly.pdbx_seq_one_letter_code
_entity_poly.pdbx_strand_id
1 'polypeptide(L)'
;MFVPNLYRTVLSTALVVSLLATGVASLVQGATPAVDSIEVVADIDYAGSGNPRQQLDLYLPKMRSSAAPLPVIVFVHGGGWVGGTKGAGRVIVQPYAATGSYAGVSIGYRLASEARWPAQIHDCKAAIRWIRANAARHGLDPDRIGVIGSSAGGTLVTLLGVSGGVEDLEGSVGPHGSASSRVACVVNRFGRLNFLAQPESARASPAQAGPLAQRLALMFGGPVDEKAGLARRASPVSHAAAGLPPIITFHGTADTLVPFVQAEEFDAAMRRAGGAHLLVPVQGGGHGYENAEERRRVRQFFDQHLRGIPSSISTEPIPHPVKR
;
A
#
# COMPACT_ATOMS: atom_id res chain seq x y z
N MET A 1 -46.63 74.47 39.19
CA MET A 1 -48.00 74.64 38.70
C MET A 1 -48.42 73.45 37.90
N PHE A 2 -49.36 72.67 38.41
CA PHE A 2 -50.18 71.67 37.83
C PHE A 2 -49.55 70.38 37.15
N VAL A 3 -49.67 69.31 37.87
CA VAL A 3 -50.03 67.94 37.45
C VAL A 3 -51.50 67.99 36.97
N PRO A 4 -52.10 67.08 36.20
CA PRO A 4 -52.02 65.62 36.30
C PRO A 4 -52.33 64.79 35.02
N ASN A 5 -52.26 63.49 35.21
CA ASN A 5 -53.17 62.35 34.82
C ASN A 5 -52.83 61.54 33.57
N LEU A 6 -52.48 60.32 33.89
CA LEU A 6 -53.24 59.07 33.77
C LEU A 6 -54.07 58.88 32.47
N TYR A 7 -53.75 57.88 31.67
CA TYR A 7 -54.66 56.79 31.41
C TYR A 7 -53.93 55.51 30.85
N ARG A 8 -54.29 54.45 31.48
CA ARG A 8 -54.04 53.06 31.12
C ARG A 8 -54.56 52.74 29.71
N THR A 9 -53.89 51.91 28.97
CA THR A 9 -54.59 50.83 28.22
C THR A 9 -53.66 49.59 28.05
N VAL A 10 -54.22 48.50 28.46
CA VAL A 10 -53.76 47.12 28.44
C VAL A 10 -53.99 46.53 27.04
N LEU A 11 -53.18 45.53 26.68
CA LEU A 11 -53.33 44.47 25.69
C LEU A 11 -52.18 44.50 24.67
N SER A 12 -51.49 43.47 24.34
CA SER A 12 -51.74 42.04 24.33
C SER A 12 -50.41 41.33 24.11
N THR A 13 -50.19 40.31 24.86
CA THR A 13 -49.10 39.34 24.72
C THR A 13 -49.18 38.64 23.39
N ALA A 14 -48.10 38.71 22.57
CA ALA A 14 -47.80 37.71 21.53
C ALA A 14 -46.42 37.14 21.86
N LEU A 15 -46.46 35.97 22.45
CA LEU A 15 -45.33 35.10 22.71
C LEU A 15 -44.87 34.47 21.41
N VAL A 16 -43.80 35.01 20.79
CA VAL A 16 -43.13 34.32 19.68
C VAL A 16 -42.11 33.40 20.31
N VAL A 17 -42.47 32.12 20.38
CA VAL A 17 -41.55 31.04 20.72
C VAL A 17 -40.66 30.75 19.49
N SER A 18 -39.45 31.30 19.47
CA SER A 18 -38.42 30.88 18.54
C SER A 18 -37.89 29.54 19.00
N LEU A 19 -38.32 28.45 18.33
CA LEU A 19 -37.65 27.14 18.40
C LEU A 19 -36.26 27.28 17.77
N LEU A 20 -35.24 27.45 18.60
CA LEU A 20 -33.86 27.17 18.25
C LEU A 20 -33.71 25.64 18.12
N ALA A 21 -33.78 25.14 16.88
CA ALA A 21 -33.36 23.80 16.58
C ALA A 21 -31.83 23.72 16.70
N THR A 22 -31.35 23.37 17.89
CA THR A 22 -29.96 22.94 18.08
C THR A 22 -29.78 21.61 17.39
N GLY A 23 -29.34 21.67 16.13
CA GLY A 23 -28.83 20.51 15.41
C GLY A 23 -27.57 20.03 16.13
N VAL A 24 -27.71 19.01 16.96
CA VAL A 24 -26.60 18.22 17.47
C VAL A 24 -26.02 17.47 16.28
N ALA A 25 -24.98 18.05 15.63
CA ALA A 25 -24.13 17.31 14.74
C ALA A 25 -23.40 16.27 15.59
N SER A 26 -23.91 15.05 15.62
CA SER A 26 -23.19 13.89 16.13
C SER A 26 -21.88 13.77 15.34
N LEU A 27 -20.78 14.21 15.94
CA LEU A 27 -19.46 13.79 15.54
C LEU A 27 -19.40 12.26 15.69
N VAL A 28 -19.59 11.56 14.60
CA VAL A 28 -19.25 10.13 14.52
C VAL A 28 -17.72 10.06 14.68
N GLN A 29 -17.28 10.01 15.92
CA GLN A 29 -15.95 9.56 16.26
C GLN A 29 -15.84 8.14 15.69
N GLY A 30 -14.98 7.96 14.69
CA GLY A 30 -14.71 6.66 14.12
C GLY A 30 -14.22 5.71 15.23
N ALA A 31 -15.13 4.90 15.72
CA ALA A 31 -14.79 3.82 16.62
C ALA A 31 -13.71 2.97 15.96
N THR A 32 -12.60 2.74 16.65
CA THR A 32 -11.61 1.74 16.26
C THR A 32 -12.36 0.42 16.14
N PRO A 33 -12.33 -0.26 14.96
CA PRO A 33 -13.10 -1.50 14.80
C PRO A 33 -12.66 -2.50 15.87
N ALA A 34 -13.61 -3.09 16.57
CA ALA A 34 -13.34 -4.08 17.59
C ALA A 34 -12.54 -5.24 16.98
N VAL A 35 -11.52 -5.73 17.69
CA VAL A 35 -10.67 -6.87 17.29
C VAL A 35 -11.52 -8.10 16.97
N ASP A 36 -12.69 -8.22 17.60
CA ASP A 36 -13.67 -9.31 17.40
C ASP A 36 -14.44 -9.27 16.07
N SER A 37 -14.28 -8.23 15.24
CA SER A 37 -15.00 -8.12 13.96
C SER A 37 -14.35 -8.90 12.80
N ILE A 38 -13.22 -9.56 13.02
CA ILE A 38 -12.39 -10.18 12.00
C ILE A 38 -12.08 -11.63 12.35
N GLU A 39 -12.14 -12.49 11.35
CA GLU A 39 -11.57 -13.84 11.35
C GLU A 39 -10.18 -13.78 10.72
N VAL A 40 -9.20 -14.45 11.31
CA VAL A 40 -7.85 -14.54 10.77
C VAL A 40 -7.54 -16.00 10.48
N VAL A 41 -7.24 -16.31 9.22
CA VAL A 41 -6.68 -17.60 8.81
C VAL A 41 -5.19 -17.38 8.62
N ALA A 42 -4.41 -17.79 9.63
CA ALA A 42 -2.97 -17.58 9.66
C ALA A 42 -2.19 -18.72 9.02
N ASP A 43 -0.93 -18.42 8.66
CA ASP A 43 0.10 -19.39 8.27
C ASP A 43 -0.28 -20.27 7.06
N ILE A 44 -1.03 -19.70 6.12
CA ILE A 44 -1.39 -20.39 4.87
C ILE A 44 -0.15 -20.54 4.00
N ASP A 45 0.31 -21.76 3.77
CA ASP A 45 1.42 -22.06 2.86
C ASP A 45 0.96 -21.96 1.40
N TYR A 46 1.25 -20.82 0.77
CA TYR A 46 0.88 -20.58 -0.63
C TYR A 46 1.79 -21.30 -1.64
N ALA A 47 2.97 -21.74 -1.17
CA ALA A 47 3.96 -22.40 -2.01
C ALA A 47 3.90 -23.94 -1.93
N GLY A 48 3.29 -24.48 -0.87
CA GLY A 48 3.31 -25.93 -0.58
C GLY A 48 4.71 -26.42 -0.20
N SER A 49 5.57 -25.54 0.29
CA SER A 49 6.99 -25.84 0.54
C SER A 49 7.30 -26.16 2.00
N GLY A 50 6.39 -25.88 2.93
CA GLY A 50 6.63 -25.93 4.37
C GLY A 50 7.53 -24.78 4.87
N ASN A 51 7.99 -23.85 4.02
CA ASN A 51 8.82 -22.74 4.44
C ASN A 51 7.97 -21.65 5.13
N PRO A 52 8.23 -21.27 6.40
CA PRO A 52 7.46 -20.27 7.10
C PRO A 52 7.55 -18.86 6.49
N ARG A 53 8.54 -18.60 5.62
CA ARG A 53 8.63 -17.37 4.83
C ARG A 53 7.68 -17.35 3.63
N GLN A 54 7.26 -18.50 3.15
CA GLN A 54 6.35 -18.64 2.00
C GLN A 54 4.90 -18.86 2.47
N GLN A 55 4.50 -18.13 3.50
CA GLN A 55 3.16 -18.16 4.08
C GLN A 55 2.48 -16.80 3.99
N LEU A 56 1.16 -16.80 4.02
CA LEU A 56 0.33 -15.61 4.13
C LEU A 56 -0.67 -15.73 5.28
N ASP A 57 -1.12 -14.56 5.78
CA ASP A 57 -2.25 -14.46 6.68
C ASP A 57 -3.41 -13.79 5.96
N LEU A 58 -4.61 -14.39 6.05
CA LEU A 58 -5.85 -13.88 5.47
C LEU A 58 -6.75 -13.34 6.57
N TYR A 59 -7.21 -12.10 6.41
CA TYR A 59 -8.08 -11.36 7.33
C TYR A 59 -9.44 -11.18 6.67
N LEU A 60 -10.47 -11.85 7.18
CA LEU A 60 -11.83 -11.81 6.67
C LEU A 60 -12.76 -11.07 7.63
N PRO A 61 -13.67 -10.22 7.15
CA PRO A 61 -14.70 -9.66 8.00
C PRO A 61 -15.68 -10.74 8.43
N LYS A 62 -16.00 -10.80 9.73
CA LYS A 62 -17.10 -11.65 10.24
C LYS A 62 -18.46 -11.21 9.74
N MET A 63 -18.60 -9.90 9.51
CA MET A 63 -19.80 -9.31 8.90
C MET A 63 -19.39 -8.60 7.60
N ARG A 64 -20.00 -8.99 6.50
CA ARG A 64 -19.77 -8.38 5.18
C ARG A 64 -20.77 -7.25 4.95
N SER A 65 -20.32 -6.17 4.31
CA SER A 65 -21.18 -5.05 3.91
C SER A 65 -22.12 -5.41 2.74
N SER A 66 -21.81 -6.47 2.00
CA SER A 66 -22.65 -7.03 0.91
C SER A 66 -22.39 -8.52 0.72
N ALA A 67 -23.30 -9.19 -0.01
CA ALA A 67 -23.14 -10.60 -0.40
C ALA A 67 -22.13 -10.82 -1.54
N ALA A 68 -21.68 -9.75 -2.22
CA ALA A 68 -20.73 -9.86 -3.32
C ALA A 68 -19.34 -10.35 -2.83
N PRO A 69 -18.57 -11.01 -3.69
CA PRO A 69 -17.18 -11.37 -3.38
C PRO A 69 -16.36 -10.14 -2.99
N LEU A 70 -15.50 -10.27 -1.98
CA LEU A 70 -14.74 -9.18 -1.42
C LEU A 70 -13.51 -8.85 -2.28
N PRO A 71 -13.27 -7.58 -2.63
CA PRO A 71 -11.98 -7.15 -3.14
C PRO A 71 -10.90 -7.36 -2.07
N VAL A 72 -9.67 -7.61 -2.51
CA VAL A 72 -8.56 -8.01 -1.64
C VAL A 72 -7.49 -6.92 -1.62
N ILE A 73 -7.04 -6.54 -0.42
CA ILE A 73 -5.87 -5.69 -0.23
C ILE A 73 -4.74 -6.56 0.31
N VAL A 74 -3.65 -6.65 -0.46
CA VAL A 74 -2.48 -7.46 -0.12
C VAL A 74 -1.34 -6.56 0.34
N PHE A 75 -0.80 -6.80 1.51
CA PHE A 75 0.38 -6.12 2.03
C PHE A 75 1.65 -6.95 1.85
N VAL A 76 2.73 -6.29 1.38
CA VAL A 76 4.08 -6.84 1.28
C VAL A 76 5.01 -6.05 2.20
N HIS A 77 5.67 -6.75 3.13
CA HIS A 77 6.51 -6.11 4.13
C HIS A 77 7.83 -5.56 3.59
N GLY A 78 8.37 -4.53 4.25
CA GLY A 78 9.71 -4.02 4.05
C GLY A 78 10.77 -4.83 4.78
N GLY A 79 11.95 -4.21 5.01
CA GLY A 79 13.06 -4.83 5.76
C GLY A 79 14.32 -5.05 4.92
N GLY A 80 14.45 -4.35 3.79
CA GLY A 80 15.65 -4.37 2.94
C GLY A 80 15.98 -5.76 2.39
N TRP A 81 14.96 -6.59 2.17
CA TRP A 81 15.05 -7.99 1.71
C TRP A 81 15.82 -8.94 2.65
N VAL A 82 16.31 -8.46 3.79
CA VAL A 82 17.07 -9.26 4.78
C VAL A 82 16.33 -9.42 6.12
N GLY A 83 15.17 -8.79 6.26
CA GLY A 83 14.35 -8.82 7.47
C GLY A 83 12.88 -8.56 7.17
N GLY A 84 12.06 -8.51 8.23
CA GLY A 84 10.62 -8.34 8.14
C GLY A 84 9.85 -9.67 8.14
N THR A 85 8.55 -9.58 8.35
CA THR A 85 7.62 -10.73 8.34
C THR A 85 6.23 -10.30 7.91
N LYS A 86 5.38 -11.27 7.51
CA LYS A 86 3.96 -11.04 7.23
C LYS A 86 3.19 -10.43 8.40
N GLY A 87 3.64 -10.66 9.64
CA GLY A 87 3.01 -10.06 10.82
C GLY A 87 2.94 -8.52 10.80
N ALA A 88 3.86 -7.86 10.10
CA ALA A 88 3.84 -6.39 9.94
C ALA A 88 2.60 -5.87 9.17
N GLY A 89 1.95 -6.72 8.38
CA GLY A 89 0.78 -6.31 7.59
C GLY A 89 -0.51 -6.21 8.39
N ARG A 90 -0.58 -6.83 9.56
CA ARG A 90 -1.79 -6.82 10.38
C ARG A 90 -2.35 -5.41 10.59
N VAL A 91 -1.52 -4.47 11.01
CA VAL A 91 -1.92 -3.08 11.28
C VAL A 91 -2.31 -2.31 10.01
N ILE A 92 -1.92 -2.80 8.85
CA ILE A 92 -2.24 -2.19 7.55
C ILE A 92 -3.55 -2.74 6.99
N VAL A 93 -3.71 -4.07 6.92
CA VAL A 93 -4.85 -4.68 6.21
C VAL A 93 -6.06 -4.94 7.10
N GLN A 94 -5.86 -5.17 8.40
CA GLN A 94 -6.95 -5.41 9.35
C GLN A 94 -8.00 -4.26 9.39
N PRO A 95 -7.61 -2.97 9.38
CA PRO A 95 -8.59 -1.87 9.34
C PRO A 95 -9.48 -1.89 8.11
N TYR A 96 -8.98 -2.36 6.96
CA TYR A 96 -9.80 -2.50 5.74
C TYR A 96 -10.78 -3.68 5.87
N ALA A 97 -10.31 -4.83 6.34
CA ALA A 97 -11.18 -5.99 6.58
C ALA A 97 -12.30 -5.65 7.58
N ALA A 98 -11.99 -4.92 8.65
CA ALA A 98 -12.95 -4.49 9.66
C ALA A 98 -14.10 -3.61 9.13
N THR A 99 -13.95 -3.00 7.94
CA THR A 99 -15.05 -2.26 7.29
C THR A 99 -16.14 -3.19 6.73
N GLY A 100 -15.91 -4.49 6.62
CA GLY A 100 -16.80 -5.43 5.95
C GLY A 100 -16.75 -5.36 4.42
N SER A 101 -15.97 -4.44 3.85
CA SER A 101 -15.94 -4.14 2.41
C SER A 101 -14.74 -4.71 1.68
N TYR A 102 -13.76 -5.24 2.40
CA TYR A 102 -12.52 -5.80 1.88
C TYR A 102 -12.12 -7.07 2.63
N ALA A 103 -11.37 -7.93 1.98
CA ALA A 103 -10.49 -8.88 2.65
C ALA A 103 -9.07 -8.30 2.69
N GLY A 104 -8.33 -8.59 3.77
CA GLY A 104 -6.94 -8.25 3.91
C GLY A 104 -6.06 -9.49 3.76
N VAL A 105 -4.89 -9.34 3.15
CA VAL A 105 -3.86 -10.39 3.11
C VAL A 105 -2.51 -9.77 3.45
N SER A 106 -1.72 -10.48 4.25
CA SER A 106 -0.32 -10.12 4.47
C SER A 106 0.56 -11.28 4.08
N ILE A 107 1.52 -11.06 3.17
CA ILE A 107 2.37 -12.12 2.63
C ILE A 107 3.79 -12.03 3.19
N GLY A 108 4.39 -13.21 3.46
CA GLY A 108 5.82 -13.40 3.64
C GLY A 108 6.48 -13.74 2.31
N TYR A 109 7.78 -13.61 2.26
CA TYR A 109 8.62 -14.03 1.13
C TYR A 109 10.01 -14.39 1.62
N ARG A 110 10.74 -15.26 0.90
CA ARG A 110 12.10 -15.66 1.25
C ARG A 110 13.04 -14.47 1.28
N LEU A 111 13.82 -14.35 2.35
CA LEU A 111 14.79 -13.28 2.49
C LEU A 111 16.05 -13.57 1.68
N ALA A 112 16.87 -12.56 1.43
CA ALA A 112 18.11 -12.67 0.66
C ALA A 112 19.13 -13.63 1.26
N SER A 113 19.06 -13.89 2.59
CA SER A 113 19.85 -14.91 3.29
C SER A 113 19.43 -16.34 2.96
N GLU A 114 18.18 -16.55 2.53
CA GLU A 114 17.64 -17.87 2.18
C GLU A 114 17.68 -18.13 0.67
N ALA A 115 17.36 -17.09 -0.11
CA ALA A 115 17.33 -17.19 -1.58
C ALA A 115 17.61 -15.82 -2.21
N ARG A 116 18.49 -15.83 -3.22
CA ARG A 116 18.84 -14.64 -4.00
C ARG A 116 17.69 -14.21 -4.92
N TRP A 117 17.77 -12.99 -5.41
CA TRP A 117 16.92 -12.49 -6.49
C TRP A 117 16.96 -13.47 -7.71
N PRO A 118 15.79 -13.80 -8.31
CA PRO A 118 14.47 -13.19 -8.20
C PRO A 118 13.49 -13.89 -7.21
N ALA A 119 13.98 -14.68 -6.25
CA ALA A 119 13.12 -15.46 -5.35
C ALA A 119 12.01 -14.62 -4.67
N GLN A 120 12.30 -13.38 -4.30
CA GLN A 120 11.38 -12.50 -3.59
C GLN A 120 10.15 -12.15 -4.44
N ILE A 121 10.34 -11.81 -5.72
CA ILE A 121 9.21 -11.51 -6.61
C ILE A 121 8.48 -12.78 -7.02
N HIS A 122 9.17 -13.91 -7.20
CA HIS A 122 8.54 -15.20 -7.47
C HIS A 122 7.59 -15.62 -6.36
N ASP A 123 7.99 -15.40 -5.09
CA ASP A 123 7.17 -15.69 -3.92
C ASP A 123 5.95 -14.76 -3.86
N CYS A 124 6.12 -13.45 -4.08
CA CYS A 124 5.01 -12.51 -4.14
C CYS A 124 4.00 -12.88 -5.23
N LYS A 125 4.46 -13.23 -6.43
CA LYS A 125 3.59 -13.66 -7.53
C LYS A 125 2.89 -14.98 -7.23
N ALA A 126 3.58 -15.93 -6.59
CA ALA A 126 2.97 -17.18 -6.14
C ALA A 126 1.84 -16.93 -5.13
N ALA A 127 2.03 -16.02 -4.19
CA ALA A 127 0.99 -15.63 -3.23
C ALA A 127 -0.24 -15.00 -3.93
N ILE A 128 -0.04 -14.12 -4.92
CA ILE A 128 -1.15 -13.57 -5.73
C ILE A 128 -1.89 -14.68 -6.50
N ARG A 129 -1.15 -15.63 -7.10
CA ARG A 129 -1.75 -16.78 -7.79
C ARG A 129 -2.57 -17.65 -6.84
N TRP A 130 -2.05 -17.88 -5.61
CA TRP A 130 -2.78 -18.63 -4.58
C TRP A 130 -4.09 -17.92 -4.19
N ILE A 131 -4.06 -16.61 -3.92
CA ILE A 131 -5.25 -15.81 -3.60
C ILE A 131 -6.30 -15.97 -4.70
N ARG A 132 -5.90 -15.82 -5.95
CA ARG A 132 -6.79 -15.92 -7.11
C ARG A 132 -7.39 -17.31 -7.27
N ALA A 133 -6.58 -18.36 -7.15
CA ALA A 133 -7.02 -19.75 -7.28
C ALA A 133 -7.97 -20.19 -6.15
N ASN A 134 -7.82 -19.61 -4.96
CA ASN A 134 -8.63 -19.93 -3.78
C ASN A 134 -9.73 -18.88 -3.53
N ALA A 135 -9.95 -17.94 -4.45
CA ALA A 135 -10.87 -16.83 -4.25
C ALA A 135 -12.30 -17.29 -3.92
N ALA A 136 -12.84 -18.23 -4.69
CA ALA A 136 -14.19 -18.74 -4.47
C ALA A 136 -14.36 -19.39 -3.08
N ARG A 137 -13.35 -20.15 -2.61
CA ARG A 137 -13.36 -20.81 -1.30
C ARG A 137 -13.48 -19.82 -0.13
N HIS A 138 -12.88 -18.64 -0.27
CA HIS A 138 -12.85 -17.62 0.77
C HIS A 138 -13.84 -16.46 0.51
N GLY A 139 -14.61 -16.54 -0.57
CA GLY A 139 -15.55 -15.49 -0.98
C GLY A 139 -14.85 -14.18 -1.35
N LEU A 140 -13.72 -14.29 -2.03
CA LEU A 140 -12.91 -13.19 -2.55
C LEU A 140 -13.21 -12.97 -4.02
N ASP A 141 -12.90 -11.76 -4.51
CA ASP A 141 -12.97 -11.45 -5.93
C ASP A 141 -11.58 -11.65 -6.56
N PRO A 142 -11.42 -12.59 -7.51
CA PRO A 142 -10.14 -12.90 -8.13
C PRO A 142 -9.59 -11.77 -9.01
N ASP A 143 -10.45 -10.86 -9.48
CA ASP A 143 -10.06 -9.79 -10.40
C ASP A 143 -9.81 -8.45 -9.68
N ARG A 144 -10.26 -8.31 -8.43
CA ARG A 144 -10.11 -7.11 -7.62
C ARG A 144 -9.06 -7.27 -6.51
N ILE A 145 -7.81 -7.53 -6.90
CA ILE A 145 -6.67 -7.67 -6.00
C ILE A 145 -5.79 -6.42 -6.11
N GLY A 146 -5.80 -5.57 -5.09
CA GLY A 146 -4.89 -4.42 -4.95
C GLY A 146 -3.74 -4.76 -4.01
N VAL A 147 -2.58 -4.15 -4.25
CA VAL A 147 -1.38 -4.41 -3.45
C VAL A 147 -0.83 -3.12 -2.83
N ILE A 148 -0.28 -3.22 -1.64
CA ILE A 148 0.41 -2.14 -0.92
C ILE A 148 1.67 -2.67 -0.26
N GLY A 149 2.76 -1.90 -0.32
CA GLY A 149 4.02 -2.27 0.32
C GLY A 149 4.88 -1.07 0.67
N SER A 150 5.81 -1.27 1.60
CA SER A 150 6.70 -0.21 2.09
C SER A 150 8.16 -0.60 1.90
N SER A 151 9.03 0.34 1.50
CA SER A 151 10.48 0.10 1.33
C SER A 151 10.73 -1.08 0.37
N ALA A 152 11.44 -2.14 0.78
CA ALA A 152 11.61 -3.35 -0.02
C ALA A 152 10.27 -3.94 -0.50
N GLY A 153 9.22 -3.91 0.34
CA GLY A 153 7.87 -4.31 -0.05
C GLY A 153 7.25 -3.37 -1.08
N GLY A 154 7.55 -2.06 -1.00
CA GLY A 154 7.16 -1.07 -2.01
C GLY A 154 7.73 -1.37 -3.39
N THR A 155 9.01 -1.79 -3.44
CA THR A 155 9.64 -2.29 -4.67
C THR A 155 8.90 -3.52 -5.23
N LEU A 156 8.62 -4.50 -4.36
CA LEU A 156 8.00 -5.77 -4.77
C LEU A 156 6.57 -5.57 -5.27
N VAL A 157 5.75 -4.72 -4.61
CA VAL A 157 4.39 -4.44 -5.10
C VAL A 157 4.41 -3.64 -6.40
N THR A 158 5.38 -2.74 -6.58
CA THR A 158 5.53 -2.03 -7.85
C THR A 158 5.89 -3.01 -8.97
N LEU A 159 6.82 -3.94 -8.71
CA LEU A 159 7.14 -5.03 -9.66
C LEU A 159 5.94 -5.92 -9.95
N LEU A 160 5.09 -6.27 -8.96
CA LEU A 160 3.83 -6.98 -9.22
C LEU A 160 2.97 -6.23 -10.25
N GLY A 161 2.91 -4.90 -10.15
CA GLY A 161 2.16 -4.06 -11.09
C GLY A 161 2.76 -4.00 -12.49
N VAL A 162 4.09 -3.84 -12.58
CA VAL A 162 4.75 -3.56 -13.87
C VAL A 162 5.29 -4.77 -14.60
N SER A 163 5.31 -5.97 -13.98
CA SER A 163 5.92 -7.17 -14.56
C SER A 163 4.94 -8.32 -14.79
N GLY A 164 3.65 -8.04 -14.93
CA GLY A 164 2.65 -9.06 -15.21
C GLY A 164 2.88 -9.72 -16.58
N GLY A 165 3.22 -11.01 -16.59
CA GLY A 165 3.54 -11.77 -17.81
C GLY A 165 5.00 -11.66 -18.28
N VAL A 166 5.88 -11.03 -17.50
CA VAL A 166 7.34 -11.08 -17.74
C VAL A 166 7.85 -12.43 -17.26
N GLU A 167 8.20 -13.34 -18.19
CA GLU A 167 8.50 -14.75 -17.95
C GLU A 167 9.54 -14.96 -16.84
N ASP A 168 10.68 -14.30 -16.91
CA ASP A 168 11.77 -14.38 -15.92
C ASP A 168 11.35 -13.97 -14.49
N LEU A 169 10.28 -13.17 -14.37
CA LEU A 169 9.79 -12.66 -13.11
C LEU A 169 8.52 -13.37 -12.61
N GLU A 170 7.89 -14.22 -13.44
CA GLU A 170 6.73 -15.02 -13.02
C GLU A 170 7.11 -16.13 -12.04
N GLY A 171 8.18 -16.85 -12.35
CA GLY A 171 8.62 -18.00 -11.56
C GLY A 171 7.61 -19.15 -11.51
N SER A 172 8.06 -20.28 -10.95
CA SER A 172 7.28 -21.52 -10.87
C SER A 172 6.94 -21.94 -9.44
N VAL A 173 6.99 -21.01 -8.48
CA VAL A 173 6.69 -21.29 -7.06
C VAL A 173 5.21 -21.61 -6.88
N GLY A 174 4.91 -22.67 -6.12
CA GLY A 174 3.57 -23.08 -5.72
C GLY A 174 2.78 -23.83 -6.81
N PRO A 175 1.64 -24.42 -6.43
CA PRO A 175 0.87 -25.30 -7.30
C PRO A 175 -0.04 -24.58 -8.31
N HIS A 176 -0.15 -23.26 -8.25
CA HIS A 176 -1.12 -22.49 -9.05
C HIS A 176 -0.48 -21.74 -10.23
N GLY A 177 0.48 -22.35 -10.93
CA GLY A 177 1.21 -21.74 -12.04
C GLY A 177 0.34 -21.25 -13.21
N SER A 178 -0.84 -21.83 -13.43
CA SER A 178 -1.79 -21.42 -14.46
C SER A 178 -2.62 -20.17 -14.09
N ALA A 179 -2.69 -19.80 -12.80
CA ALA A 179 -3.40 -18.59 -12.38
C ALA A 179 -2.56 -17.34 -12.69
N SER A 180 -3.23 -16.23 -13.02
CA SER A 180 -2.56 -14.96 -13.27
C SER A 180 -1.99 -14.34 -11.97
N SER A 181 -0.78 -13.77 -12.05
CA SER A 181 -0.17 -12.97 -10.99
C SER A 181 -0.50 -11.47 -11.09
N ARG A 182 -1.28 -11.03 -12.09
CA ARG A 182 -1.63 -9.62 -12.31
C ARG A 182 -2.44 -9.05 -11.15
N VAL A 183 -2.27 -7.77 -10.88
CA VAL A 183 -2.98 -7.03 -9.82
C VAL A 183 -3.77 -5.87 -10.43
N ALA A 184 -4.85 -5.46 -9.75
CA ALA A 184 -5.74 -4.41 -10.22
C ALA A 184 -5.22 -2.99 -9.97
N CYS A 185 -4.47 -2.77 -8.89
CA CYS A 185 -3.86 -1.49 -8.56
C CYS A 185 -2.71 -1.64 -7.55
N VAL A 186 -1.84 -0.63 -7.48
CA VAL A 186 -0.61 -0.68 -6.66
C VAL A 186 -0.46 0.59 -5.83
N VAL A 187 -0.18 0.42 -4.55
CA VAL A 187 0.24 1.48 -3.63
C VAL A 187 1.69 1.23 -3.22
N ASN A 188 2.59 2.04 -3.72
CA ASN A 188 4.00 2.03 -3.34
C ASN A 188 4.26 3.07 -2.25
N ARG A 189 4.86 2.65 -1.14
CA ARG A 189 5.33 3.53 -0.08
C ARG A 189 6.86 3.50 -0.06
N PHE A 190 7.50 4.56 -0.51
CA PHE A 190 8.96 4.78 -0.50
C PHE A 190 9.80 3.55 -0.89
N GLY A 191 9.35 2.76 -1.87
CA GLY A 191 10.10 1.65 -2.43
C GLY A 191 11.24 2.11 -3.33
N ARG A 192 12.32 1.31 -3.39
CA ARG A 192 13.39 1.52 -4.36
C ARG A 192 12.90 1.13 -5.75
N LEU A 193 13.00 2.05 -6.70
CA LEU A 193 12.44 1.89 -8.05
C LEU A 193 13.51 1.76 -9.15
N ASN A 194 14.77 2.10 -8.82
CA ASN A 194 15.92 1.96 -9.70
C ASN A 194 17.14 1.47 -8.91
N PHE A 195 17.56 0.23 -9.12
CA PHE A 195 18.74 -0.34 -8.47
C PHE A 195 20.05 0.11 -9.10
N LEU A 196 20.03 0.62 -10.33
CA LEU A 196 21.22 1.13 -11.02
C LEU A 196 21.55 2.58 -10.62
N ALA A 197 20.54 3.36 -10.16
CA ALA A 197 20.72 4.68 -9.60
C ALA A 197 21.29 4.56 -8.18
N GLN A 198 22.60 4.32 -8.07
CA GLN A 198 23.32 4.26 -6.81
C GLN A 198 23.96 5.62 -6.52
N PRO A 199 23.91 6.14 -5.27
CA PRO A 199 24.77 7.22 -4.86
C PRO A 199 26.22 6.78 -5.01
N GLU A 200 27.11 7.72 -5.34
CA GLU A 200 28.53 7.44 -5.59
C GLU A 200 29.24 6.72 -4.41
N SER A 201 28.81 7.02 -3.17
CA SER A 201 29.25 6.32 -1.96
C SER A 201 28.89 4.83 -1.90
N ALA A 202 27.92 4.36 -2.68
CA ALA A 202 27.53 2.94 -2.74
C ALA A 202 28.25 2.16 -3.85
N ARG A 203 29.04 2.84 -4.69
CA ARG A 203 29.92 2.23 -5.70
C ARG A 203 31.30 1.86 -5.16
N ALA A 204 31.58 2.22 -3.90
CA ALA A 204 32.82 1.82 -3.22
C ALA A 204 32.91 0.28 -3.08
N SER A 205 34.13 -0.23 -2.89
CA SER A 205 34.37 -1.67 -2.72
C SER A 205 33.48 -2.25 -1.60
N PRO A 206 33.13 -3.55 -1.66
CA PRO A 206 32.25 -4.20 -0.66
C PRO A 206 32.71 -3.98 0.81
N ALA A 207 34.01 -3.82 1.05
CA ALA A 207 34.57 -3.55 2.37
C ALA A 207 34.28 -2.12 2.89
N GLN A 208 34.00 -1.17 1.99
CA GLN A 208 33.71 0.23 2.28
C GLN A 208 32.22 0.56 2.05
N ALA A 209 31.47 -0.41 1.51
CA ALA A 209 30.06 -0.27 1.21
C ALA A 209 29.23 -0.18 2.50
N GLY A 210 28.35 0.81 2.57
CA GLY A 210 27.40 0.93 3.68
C GLY A 210 26.40 -0.22 3.74
N PRO A 211 25.60 -0.31 4.83
CA PRO A 211 24.68 -1.44 5.08
C PRO A 211 23.73 -1.74 3.92
N LEU A 212 23.32 -0.73 3.14
CA LEU A 212 22.45 -0.93 1.98
C LEU A 212 23.15 -1.71 0.86
N ALA A 213 24.39 -1.33 0.51
CA ALA A 213 25.14 -2.02 -0.54
C ALA A 213 25.42 -3.48 -0.16
N GLN A 214 25.70 -3.76 1.12
CA GLN A 214 25.87 -5.13 1.63
C GLN A 214 24.57 -5.96 1.46
N ARG A 215 23.39 -5.39 1.78
CA ARG A 215 22.10 -6.05 1.57
C ARG A 215 21.82 -6.34 0.09
N LEU A 216 22.12 -5.38 -0.79
CA LEU A 216 21.96 -5.55 -2.23
C LEU A 216 22.93 -6.60 -2.78
N ALA A 217 24.20 -6.61 -2.32
CA ALA A 217 25.17 -7.63 -2.71
C ALA A 217 24.73 -9.04 -2.26
N LEU A 218 24.15 -9.17 -1.06
CA LEU A 218 23.55 -10.44 -0.61
C LEU A 218 22.38 -10.86 -1.52
N MET A 219 21.47 -9.93 -1.85
CA MET A 219 20.30 -10.18 -2.68
C MET A 219 20.69 -10.59 -4.11
N PHE A 220 21.63 -9.89 -4.74
CA PHE A 220 22.04 -10.15 -6.13
C PHE A 220 23.15 -11.20 -6.26
N GLY A 221 23.80 -11.57 -5.15
CA GLY A 221 24.94 -12.50 -5.16
C GLY A 221 26.23 -11.85 -5.63
N GLY A 222 26.41 -10.56 -5.38
CA GLY A 222 27.58 -9.73 -5.67
C GLY A 222 27.23 -8.26 -5.77
N PRO A 223 28.24 -7.37 -5.92
CA PRO A 223 28.03 -5.94 -6.10
C PRO A 223 27.07 -5.63 -7.25
N VAL A 224 26.27 -4.56 -7.10
CA VAL A 224 25.25 -4.18 -8.09
C VAL A 224 25.86 -3.94 -9.46
N ASP A 225 27.02 -3.32 -9.54
CA ASP A 225 27.69 -3.02 -10.81
C ASP A 225 28.10 -4.31 -11.56
N GLU A 226 28.56 -5.35 -10.83
CA GLU A 226 28.83 -6.68 -11.40
C GLU A 226 27.57 -7.44 -11.78
N LYS A 227 26.45 -7.09 -11.18
CA LYS A 227 25.13 -7.71 -11.37
C LYS A 227 24.14 -6.78 -12.08
N ALA A 228 24.63 -5.82 -12.88
CA ALA A 228 23.83 -4.78 -13.51
C ALA A 228 22.63 -5.31 -14.31
N GLY A 229 22.77 -6.47 -14.97
CA GLY A 229 21.66 -7.12 -15.67
C GLY A 229 20.55 -7.59 -14.73
N LEU A 230 20.89 -8.17 -13.56
CA LEU A 230 19.92 -8.54 -12.52
C LEU A 230 19.29 -7.31 -11.89
N ALA A 231 20.10 -6.30 -11.55
CA ALA A 231 19.65 -5.05 -10.96
C ALA A 231 18.66 -4.32 -11.88
N ARG A 232 18.91 -4.31 -13.19
CA ARG A 232 17.99 -3.75 -14.18
C ARG A 232 16.64 -4.47 -14.18
N ARG A 233 16.64 -5.81 -14.22
CA ARG A 233 15.41 -6.61 -14.17
C ARG A 233 14.65 -6.45 -12.84
N ALA A 234 15.36 -6.19 -11.75
CA ALA A 234 14.77 -5.92 -10.44
C ALA A 234 14.22 -4.49 -10.30
N SER A 235 14.53 -3.58 -11.23
CA SER A 235 14.16 -2.17 -11.16
C SER A 235 12.80 -1.94 -11.80
N PRO A 236 11.76 -1.53 -11.05
CA PRO A 236 10.45 -1.18 -11.61
C PRO A 236 10.50 -0.20 -12.77
N VAL A 237 11.41 0.78 -12.73
CA VAL A 237 11.59 1.78 -13.80
C VAL A 237 11.90 1.15 -15.17
N SER A 238 12.52 -0.03 -15.19
CA SER A 238 12.87 -0.75 -16.43
C SER A 238 11.66 -1.42 -17.11
N HIS A 239 10.51 -1.47 -16.43
CA HIS A 239 9.29 -2.11 -16.91
C HIS A 239 8.14 -1.10 -17.12
N ALA A 240 8.44 0.20 -17.11
CA ALA A 240 7.43 1.23 -17.33
C ALA A 240 6.83 1.09 -18.74
N ALA A 241 5.50 0.97 -18.83
CA ALA A 241 4.77 0.77 -20.07
C ALA A 241 3.34 1.34 -19.99
N ALA A 242 2.69 1.50 -21.12
CA ALA A 242 1.26 1.72 -21.19
C ALA A 242 0.46 0.46 -20.82
N GLY A 243 -0.80 0.64 -20.40
CA GLY A 243 -1.71 -0.48 -20.10
C GLY A 243 -1.41 -1.23 -18.79
N LEU A 244 -0.46 -0.76 -18.00
CA LEU A 244 -0.22 -1.25 -16.64
C LEU A 244 -1.35 -0.85 -15.70
N PRO A 245 -1.57 -1.58 -14.59
CA PRO A 245 -2.52 -1.17 -13.58
C PRO A 245 -2.17 0.22 -13.01
N PRO A 246 -3.15 1.00 -12.52
CA PRO A 246 -2.87 2.28 -11.89
C PRO A 246 -1.97 2.09 -10.65
N ILE A 247 -0.98 2.97 -10.54
CA ILE A 247 0.01 2.97 -9.46
C ILE A 247 -0.02 4.34 -8.77
N ILE A 248 -0.04 4.36 -7.44
CA ILE A 248 0.20 5.56 -6.65
C ILE A 248 1.46 5.35 -5.79
N THR A 249 2.35 6.35 -5.82
CA THR A 249 3.58 6.35 -5.01
C THR A 249 3.54 7.49 -4.00
N PHE A 250 3.73 7.16 -2.73
CA PHE A 250 3.99 8.11 -1.64
C PHE A 250 5.45 8.01 -1.24
N HIS A 251 6.16 9.15 -1.24
CA HIS A 251 7.59 9.14 -0.95
C HIS A 251 8.01 10.41 -0.19
N GLY A 252 8.79 10.23 0.87
CA GLY A 252 9.33 11.34 1.67
C GLY A 252 10.38 12.14 0.90
N THR A 253 10.25 13.47 0.87
CA THR A 253 11.22 14.32 0.14
C THR A 253 12.58 14.44 0.84
N ALA A 254 12.68 14.05 2.13
CA ALA A 254 13.92 13.99 2.90
C ALA A 254 14.38 12.55 3.16
N ASP A 255 13.96 11.58 2.35
CA ASP A 255 14.38 10.19 2.46
C ASP A 255 15.86 10.04 2.07
N THR A 256 16.71 9.68 3.05
CA THR A 256 18.13 9.48 2.88
C THR A 256 18.54 8.04 2.55
N LEU A 257 17.61 7.07 2.74
CA LEU A 257 17.88 5.66 2.45
C LEU A 257 17.49 5.29 1.01
N VAL A 258 16.33 5.77 0.55
CA VAL A 258 15.88 5.69 -0.84
C VAL A 258 15.58 7.11 -1.29
N PRO A 259 16.52 7.78 -1.98
CA PRO A 259 16.34 9.18 -2.38
C PRO A 259 15.07 9.40 -3.20
N PHE A 260 14.36 10.49 -2.91
CA PHE A 260 13.08 10.86 -3.56
C PHE A 260 13.18 10.91 -5.09
N VAL A 261 14.35 11.26 -5.63
CA VAL A 261 14.60 11.28 -7.08
C VAL A 261 14.26 9.95 -7.77
N GLN A 262 14.33 8.81 -7.08
CA GLN A 262 13.92 7.53 -7.66
C GLN A 262 12.42 7.46 -7.96
N ALA A 263 11.60 8.09 -7.13
CA ALA A 263 10.17 8.20 -7.38
C ALA A 263 9.88 9.14 -8.56
N GLU A 264 10.67 10.23 -8.69
CA GLU A 264 10.58 11.16 -9.82
C GLU A 264 11.02 10.49 -11.13
N GLU A 265 12.12 9.71 -11.11
CA GLU A 265 12.58 8.94 -12.29
C GLU A 265 11.52 7.94 -12.76
N PHE A 266 10.89 7.22 -11.84
CA PHE A 266 9.82 6.27 -12.16
C PHE A 266 8.58 6.98 -12.69
N ASP A 267 8.17 8.08 -12.08
CA ASP A 267 7.04 8.89 -12.56
C ASP A 267 7.29 9.40 -13.99
N ALA A 268 8.48 9.93 -14.25
CA ALA A 268 8.87 10.37 -15.57
C ALA A 268 8.91 9.22 -16.60
N ALA A 269 9.35 8.02 -16.20
CA ALA A 269 9.35 6.84 -17.06
C ALA A 269 7.92 6.39 -17.38
N MET A 270 7.04 6.32 -16.39
CA MET A 270 5.63 5.98 -16.56
C MET A 270 4.90 6.97 -17.47
N ARG A 271 5.10 8.29 -17.27
CA ARG A 271 4.51 9.32 -18.15
C ARG A 271 4.99 9.18 -19.59
N ARG A 272 6.30 8.98 -19.82
CA ARG A 272 6.84 8.78 -21.18
C ARG A 272 6.26 7.56 -21.88
N ALA A 273 5.98 6.52 -21.10
CA ALA A 273 5.40 5.27 -21.59
C ALA A 273 3.86 5.30 -21.72
N GLY A 274 3.20 6.39 -21.30
CA GLY A 274 1.72 6.47 -21.26
C GLY A 274 1.07 5.63 -20.18
N GLY A 275 1.81 5.28 -19.11
CA GLY A 275 1.32 4.54 -17.95
C GLY A 275 0.60 5.42 -16.93
N ALA A 276 -0.38 4.85 -16.23
CA ALA A 276 -1.13 5.55 -15.17
C ALA A 276 -0.35 5.52 -13.85
N HIS A 277 0.25 6.67 -13.48
CA HIS A 277 1.00 6.83 -12.23
C HIS A 277 0.67 8.16 -11.56
N LEU A 278 0.50 8.11 -10.23
CA LEU A 278 0.33 9.27 -9.36
C LEU A 278 1.50 9.33 -8.37
N LEU A 279 2.30 10.40 -8.43
CA LEU A 279 3.35 10.66 -7.44
C LEU A 279 2.86 11.66 -6.41
N VAL A 280 2.91 11.30 -5.13
CA VAL A 280 2.52 12.13 -3.99
C VAL A 280 3.75 12.35 -3.09
N PRO A 281 4.38 13.53 -3.14
CA PRO A 281 5.46 13.87 -2.23
C PRO A 281 4.98 13.99 -0.79
N VAL A 282 5.70 13.43 0.18
CA VAL A 282 5.50 13.68 1.62
C VAL A 282 6.59 14.65 2.07
N GLN A 283 6.20 15.91 2.21
CA GLN A 283 7.11 17.04 2.41
C GLN A 283 7.89 16.93 3.73
N GLY A 284 9.21 16.83 3.65
CA GLY A 284 10.07 16.66 4.83
C GLY A 284 10.04 15.24 5.44
N GLY A 285 9.27 14.31 4.88
CA GLY A 285 9.24 12.91 5.31
C GLY A 285 10.56 12.21 5.01
N GLY A 286 11.05 11.40 5.97
CA GLY A 286 12.20 10.51 5.81
C GLY A 286 11.80 9.13 5.29
N HIS A 287 12.68 8.13 5.49
CA HIS A 287 12.38 6.73 5.15
C HIS A 287 11.49 6.10 6.22
N GLY A 288 10.20 6.04 5.96
CA GLY A 288 9.18 5.61 6.93
C GLY A 288 8.60 6.81 7.70
N TYR A 289 7.30 6.95 7.62
CA TYR A 289 6.53 7.99 8.27
C TYR A 289 5.10 7.50 8.48
N GLU A 290 4.40 8.13 9.43
CA GLU A 290 2.96 7.96 9.64
C GLU A 290 2.25 9.26 9.28
N ASN A 291 1.27 9.17 8.38
CA ASN A 291 0.53 10.34 7.92
C ASN A 291 -0.96 9.99 7.70
N ALA A 292 -1.86 10.74 8.33
CA ALA A 292 -3.30 10.48 8.24
C ALA A 292 -3.85 10.81 6.83
N GLU A 293 -3.32 11.85 6.18
CA GLU A 293 -3.72 12.23 4.83
C GLU A 293 -3.27 11.20 3.79
N GLU A 294 -2.06 10.62 3.94
CA GLU A 294 -1.65 9.49 3.12
C GLU A 294 -2.64 8.33 3.27
N ARG A 295 -2.96 7.91 4.51
CA ARG A 295 -3.93 6.83 4.74
C ARG A 295 -5.29 7.10 4.10
N ARG A 296 -5.75 8.36 4.12
CA ARG A 296 -6.99 8.78 3.47
C ARG A 296 -6.92 8.60 1.95
N ARG A 297 -5.84 9.09 1.31
CA ARG A 297 -5.64 8.97 -0.15
C ARG A 297 -5.44 7.51 -0.59
N VAL A 298 -4.75 6.70 0.21
CA VAL A 298 -4.63 5.25 -0.03
C VAL A 298 -6.01 4.58 -0.02
N ARG A 299 -6.87 4.92 0.96
CA ARG A 299 -8.24 4.41 1.00
C ARG A 299 -9.03 4.82 -0.23
N GLN A 300 -9.00 6.10 -0.62
CA GLN A 300 -9.66 6.60 -1.82
C GLN A 300 -9.17 5.87 -3.08
N PHE A 301 -7.88 5.59 -3.18
CA PHE A 301 -7.29 4.87 -4.30
C PHE A 301 -7.82 3.44 -4.39
N PHE A 302 -7.87 2.70 -3.28
CA PHE A 302 -8.46 1.37 -3.26
C PHE A 302 -9.97 1.39 -3.48
N ASP A 303 -10.71 2.34 -2.89
CA ASP A 303 -12.15 2.48 -3.13
C ASP A 303 -12.45 2.72 -4.62
N GLN A 304 -11.65 3.56 -5.28
CA GLN A 304 -11.82 3.84 -6.71
C GLN A 304 -11.53 2.62 -7.58
N HIS A 305 -10.39 1.96 -7.38
CA HIS A 305 -9.90 0.92 -8.30
C HIS A 305 -10.40 -0.49 -7.97
N LEU A 306 -10.82 -0.75 -6.73
CA LEU A 306 -11.31 -2.06 -6.32
C LEU A 306 -12.82 -2.12 -6.11
N ARG A 307 -13.47 -0.96 -5.87
CA ARG A 307 -14.91 -0.90 -5.59
C ARG A 307 -15.68 -0.05 -6.60
N GLY A 308 -14.99 0.64 -7.50
CA GLY A 308 -15.61 1.54 -8.47
C GLY A 308 -16.23 2.80 -7.85
N ILE A 309 -15.80 3.20 -6.64
CA ILE A 309 -16.29 4.42 -5.98
C ILE A 309 -15.51 5.61 -6.54
N PRO A 310 -16.12 6.50 -7.31
CA PRO A 310 -15.41 7.64 -7.89
C PRO A 310 -14.81 8.53 -6.81
N SER A 311 -13.54 8.91 -7.00
CA SER A 311 -12.87 9.88 -6.13
C SER A 311 -11.85 10.69 -6.92
N SER A 312 -11.62 11.94 -6.50
CA SER A 312 -10.51 12.75 -6.98
C SER A 312 -9.37 12.64 -5.99
N ILE A 313 -8.28 11.98 -6.40
CA ILE A 313 -7.11 11.77 -5.55
C ILE A 313 -6.11 12.88 -5.85
N SER A 314 -5.90 13.77 -4.88
CA SER A 314 -4.94 14.85 -5.02
C SER A 314 -3.50 14.31 -5.04
N THR A 315 -2.68 14.87 -5.94
CA THR A 315 -1.22 14.65 -5.97
C THR A 315 -0.43 15.77 -5.29
N GLU A 316 -1.13 16.77 -4.72
CA GLU A 316 -0.49 17.83 -3.96
C GLU A 316 0.36 17.26 -2.83
N PRO A 317 1.53 17.85 -2.56
CA PRO A 317 2.42 17.41 -1.48
C PRO A 317 1.69 17.34 -0.13
N ILE A 318 1.92 16.26 0.58
CA ILE A 318 1.38 16.07 1.93
C ILE A 318 2.39 16.64 2.93
N PRO A 319 2.03 17.61 3.79
CA PRO A 319 2.92 18.05 4.84
C PRO A 319 3.18 16.93 5.85
N HIS A 320 4.46 16.70 6.16
CA HIS A 320 4.84 15.82 7.27
C HIS A 320 5.20 16.68 8.47
N PRO A 321 4.52 16.52 9.61
CA PRO A 321 4.86 17.31 10.79
C PRO A 321 6.30 16.99 11.21
N VAL A 322 7.16 18.01 11.18
CA VAL A 322 8.49 17.93 11.76
C VAL A 322 8.28 17.65 13.24
N LYS A 323 8.77 16.53 13.75
CA LYS A 323 8.85 16.29 15.18
C LYS A 323 9.71 17.43 15.77
N ARG A 324 9.07 18.36 16.48
CA ARG A 324 9.75 19.37 17.27
C ARG A 324 10.41 18.73 18.47
#